data_b15a261f2558b9ceff4e8d12968756be
#
_entry.id   b15a261f2558b9ceff4e8d12968756be
#
_cell.length_a   1.000
_cell.length_b   1.000
_cell.length_c   1.000
_cell.angle_alpha   90.00
_cell.angle_beta   90.00
_cell.angle_gamma   90.00
#
_symmetry.space_group_name_H-M   'P 1'
#
loop_
_entity.id
_entity.type
_entity.pdbx_description
1 polymer ?
#
loop_
_entity_poly.entity_id
_entity_poly.type
_entity_poly.pdbx_seq_one_letter_code
_entity_poly.pdbx_strand_id
1 'polypeptide(L)'
;MKVKDCMCDDVCCVKPETKITEVAKLMSENHIGCIPVCDSNNCICGILTDRDILLRTVACDKDCSQTTASDIMSTDLCTCKQDEDITNAESKMANNQIIRLPVCDEKNHVIGILTLGDLAQN
;
A
#
# COMPACT_ATOMS: atom_id res chain seq x y z
N MET A 1 -7.41 6.44 20.79
CA MET A 1 -7.95 6.48 19.42
C MET A 1 -7.43 5.28 18.65
N LYS A 2 -8.29 4.64 17.89
CA LYS A 2 -7.95 3.44 17.14
C LYS A 2 -7.65 3.77 15.68
N VAL A 3 -6.91 2.89 15.02
CA VAL A 3 -6.55 3.03 13.60
C VAL A 3 -7.78 3.29 12.74
N LYS A 4 -8.88 2.56 12.98
CA LYS A 4 -10.13 2.73 12.21
C LYS A 4 -10.72 4.13 12.30
N ASP A 5 -10.40 4.88 13.36
CA ASP A 5 -10.91 6.24 13.54
C ASP A 5 -10.18 7.26 12.65
N CYS A 6 -9.00 6.90 12.15
CA CYS A 6 -8.12 7.79 11.38
C CYS A 6 -7.91 7.35 9.93
N MET A 7 -8.09 6.05 9.64
CA MET A 7 -7.76 5.49 8.33
C MET A 7 -8.68 5.99 7.23
N CYS A 8 -8.16 5.99 6.00
CA CYS A 8 -8.98 6.15 4.80
C CYS A 8 -9.47 4.76 4.39
N ASP A 9 -10.77 4.57 4.26
CA ASP A 9 -11.38 3.28 3.88
C ASP A 9 -11.69 3.16 2.38
N ASP A 10 -11.41 4.20 1.61
CA ASP A 10 -11.53 4.18 0.16
C ASP A 10 -10.23 3.63 -0.43
N VAL A 11 -10.10 2.30 -0.46
CA VAL A 11 -8.85 1.63 -0.80
C VAL A 11 -8.87 1.14 -2.23
N CYS A 12 -7.80 1.46 -2.97
CA CYS A 12 -7.55 0.94 -4.30
C CYS A 12 -6.49 -0.16 -4.18
N CYS A 13 -6.83 -1.37 -4.62
CA CYS A 13 -5.93 -2.53 -4.63
C CYS A 13 -5.76 -3.04 -6.06
N VAL A 14 -4.64 -3.71 -6.32
CA VAL A 14 -4.38 -4.37 -7.60
C VAL A 14 -4.03 -5.83 -7.38
N LYS A 15 -4.01 -6.61 -8.45
CA LYS A 15 -3.63 -8.01 -8.41
C LYS A 15 -2.15 -8.19 -8.78
N PRO A 16 -1.52 -9.33 -8.42
CA PRO A 16 -0.12 -9.56 -8.76
C PRO A 16 0.18 -9.50 -10.27
N GLU A 17 -0.77 -9.90 -11.10
CA GLU A 17 -0.63 -9.90 -12.55
C GLU A 17 -0.96 -8.57 -13.22
N THR A 18 -1.40 -7.56 -12.47
CA THR A 18 -1.71 -6.23 -13.00
C THR A 18 -0.44 -5.60 -13.56
N LYS A 19 -0.53 -5.06 -14.77
CA LYS A 19 0.63 -4.40 -15.41
C LYS A 19 0.94 -3.06 -14.76
N ILE A 20 2.21 -2.71 -14.71
CA ILE A 20 2.65 -1.48 -14.03
C ILE A 20 2.06 -0.23 -14.70
N THR A 21 1.84 -0.26 -16.01
CA THR A 21 1.16 0.85 -16.70
C THR A 21 -0.22 1.10 -16.08
N GLU A 22 -0.96 0.04 -15.78
CA GLU A 22 -2.28 0.13 -15.14
C GLU A 22 -2.16 0.68 -13.72
N VAL A 23 -1.18 0.18 -12.95
CA VAL A 23 -0.93 0.66 -11.58
C VAL A 23 -0.64 2.16 -11.59
N ALA A 24 0.23 2.60 -12.51
CA ALA A 24 0.59 4.01 -12.62
C ALA A 24 -0.61 4.88 -12.96
N LYS A 25 -1.50 4.41 -13.83
CA LYS A 25 -2.75 5.12 -14.18
C LYS A 25 -3.65 5.26 -12.97
N LEU A 26 -3.81 4.18 -12.18
CA LEU A 26 -4.63 4.22 -10.96
C LEU A 26 -4.06 5.21 -9.94
N MET A 27 -2.74 5.25 -9.78
CA MET A 27 -2.10 6.22 -8.90
C MET A 27 -2.37 7.65 -9.36
N SER A 28 -2.25 7.91 -10.66
CA SER A 28 -2.49 9.22 -11.24
C SER A 28 -3.94 9.66 -11.10
N GLU A 29 -4.87 8.78 -11.42
CA GLU A 29 -6.31 9.08 -11.39
C GLU A 29 -6.83 9.31 -9.97
N ASN A 30 -6.28 8.59 -8.99
CA ASN A 30 -6.72 8.67 -7.60
C ASN A 30 -5.82 9.53 -6.72
N HIS A 31 -4.78 10.14 -7.29
CA HIS A 31 -3.83 10.99 -6.56
C HIS A 31 -3.20 10.27 -5.36
N ILE A 32 -2.80 9.03 -5.56
CA ILE A 32 -2.21 8.19 -4.51
C ILE A 32 -0.82 7.71 -4.93
N GLY A 33 0.05 7.52 -3.95
CA GLY A 33 1.42 7.05 -4.18
C GLY A 33 1.71 5.68 -3.61
N CYS A 34 0.67 4.94 -3.20
CA CYS A 34 0.80 3.63 -2.56
C CYS A 34 -0.42 2.79 -2.90
N ILE A 35 -0.18 1.58 -3.41
CA ILE A 35 -1.26 0.64 -3.74
C ILE A 35 -0.92 -0.74 -3.18
N PRO A 36 -1.80 -1.33 -2.35
CA PRO A 36 -1.64 -2.71 -1.93
C PRO A 36 -1.88 -3.68 -3.10
N VAL A 37 -1.12 -4.77 -3.10
CA VAL A 37 -1.30 -5.87 -4.05
C VAL A 37 -1.95 -7.02 -3.29
N CYS A 38 -3.08 -7.50 -3.77
CA CYS A 38 -3.86 -8.55 -3.12
C CYS A 38 -3.98 -9.77 -4.04
N ASP A 39 -3.94 -10.97 -3.43
CA ASP A 39 -4.07 -12.22 -4.18
C ASP A 39 -5.54 -12.52 -4.54
N SER A 40 -5.80 -13.70 -5.09
CA SER A 40 -7.15 -14.11 -5.50
C SER A 40 -8.13 -14.25 -4.34
N ASN A 41 -7.62 -14.37 -3.11
CA ASN A 41 -8.44 -14.44 -1.89
C ASN A 41 -8.61 -13.06 -1.23
N ASN A 42 -8.21 -11.99 -1.89
CA ASN A 42 -8.22 -10.62 -1.37
C ASN A 42 -7.27 -10.40 -0.18
N CYS A 43 -6.31 -11.30 0.01
CA CYS A 43 -5.30 -11.14 1.06
C CYS A 43 -4.12 -10.34 0.52
N ILE A 44 -3.60 -9.41 1.34
CA ILE A 44 -2.46 -8.61 0.94
C ILE A 44 -1.22 -9.51 0.76
N CYS A 45 -0.54 -9.36 -0.37
CA CYS A 45 0.67 -10.12 -0.67
C CYS A 45 1.86 -9.22 -1.04
N GLY A 46 1.61 -7.93 -1.25
CA GLY A 46 2.67 -6.99 -1.57
C GLY A 46 2.17 -5.57 -1.51
N ILE A 47 3.08 -4.64 -1.70
CA ILE A 47 2.77 -3.22 -1.75
C ILE A 47 3.63 -2.54 -2.82
N LEU A 48 3.05 -1.58 -3.51
CA LEU A 48 3.73 -0.77 -4.52
C LEU A 48 3.63 0.70 -4.15
N THR A 49 4.75 1.39 -4.22
CA THR A 49 4.77 2.86 -4.11
C THR A 49 5.18 3.46 -5.45
N ASP A 50 4.92 4.75 -5.62
CA ASP A 50 5.38 5.50 -6.79
C ASP A 50 6.91 5.43 -6.90
N ARG A 51 7.61 5.47 -5.77
CA ARG A 51 9.07 5.33 -5.74
C ARG A 51 9.52 3.95 -6.23
N ASP A 52 8.83 2.87 -5.83
CA ASP A 52 9.14 1.52 -6.31
C ASP A 52 9.02 1.43 -7.83
N ILE A 53 7.97 2.04 -8.39
CA ILE A 53 7.76 2.05 -9.83
C ILE A 53 8.91 2.78 -10.53
N LEU A 54 9.27 3.95 -10.03
CA LEU A 54 10.35 4.74 -10.61
C LEU A 54 11.68 3.99 -10.58
N LEU A 55 12.04 3.44 -9.42
CA LEU A 55 13.38 2.85 -9.22
C LEU A 55 13.50 1.43 -9.77
N ARG A 56 12.39 0.68 -9.83
CA ARG A 56 12.42 -0.73 -10.22
C ARG A 56 11.92 -0.98 -11.63
N THR A 57 11.41 0.03 -12.33
CA THR A 57 11.02 -0.07 -13.74
C THR A 57 11.78 0.94 -14.58
N VAL A 58 11.50 2.25 -14.45
CA VAL A 58 12.09 3.28 -15.27
C VAL A 58 13.62 3.29 -15.13
N ALA A 59 14.12 3.27 -13.89
CA ALA A 59 15.57 3.28 -13.64
C ALA A 59 16.28 2.00 -14.08
N CYS A 60 15.52 0.89 -14.26
CA CYS A 60 16.06 -0.40 -14.69
C CYS A 60 15.77 -0.69 -16.16
N ASP A 61 15.28 0.27 -16.90
CA ASP A 61 14.95 0.15 -18.33
C ASP A 61 13.93 -0.97 -18.62
N LYS A 62 13.02 -1.22 -17.69
CA LYS A 62 11.95 -2.20 -17.87
C LYS A 62 10.76 -1.56 -18.57
N ASP A 63 10.10 -2.35 -19.41
CA ASP A 63 8.88 -1.93 -20.10
C ASP A 63 7.69 -2.09 -19.14
N CYS A 64 7.09 -0.98 -18.71
CA CYS A 64 5.96 -0.98 -17.78
C CYS A 64 4.75 -1.72 -18.33
N SER A 65 4.59 -1.79 -19.66
CA SER A 65 3.47 -2.49 -20.28
C SER A 65 3.64 -4.02 -20.24
N GLN A 66 4.85 -4.51 -19.95
CA GLN A 66 5.16 -5.93 -19.84
C GLN A 66 5.53 -6.37 -18.43
N THR A 67 5.71 -5.41 -17.52
CA THR A 67 6.09 -5.68 -16.13
C THR A 67 4.84 -5.74 -15.28
N THR A 68 4.74 -6.76 -14.41
CA THR A 68 3.58 -6.92 -13.53
C THR A 68 3.87 -6.39 -12.12
N ALA A 69 2.79 -6.18 -11.35
CA ALA A 69 2.91 -5.78 -9.97
C ALA A 69 3.81 -6.73 -9.18
N SER A 70 3.64 -8.05 -9.35
CA SER A 70 4.43 -9.06 -8.64
C SER A 70 5.92 -9.01 -8.99
N ASP A 71 6.28 -8.50 -10.18
CA ASP A 71 7.69 -8.42 -10.60
C ASP A 71 8.47 -7.41 -9.77
N ILE A 72 7.82 -6.36 -9.27
CA ILE A 72 8.52 -5.25 -8.62
C ILE A 72 7.99 -4.87 -7.24
N MET A 73 6.90 -5.48 -6.77
CA MET A 73 6.31 -5.14 -5.46
C MET A 73 7.26 -5.49 -4.32
N SER A 74 7.11 -4.76 -3.22
CA SER A 74 7.75 -5.11 -1.96
C SER A 74 6.90 -6.14 -1.23
N THR A 75 7.53 -7.20 -0.73
CA THR A 75 6.85 -8.28 0.00
C THR A 75 7.14 -8.25 1.49
N ASP A 76 8.05 -7.40 1.93
CA ASP A 76 8.35 -7.18 3.34
C ASP A 76 7.27 -6.24 3.90
N LEU A 77 6.12 -6.84 4.25
CA LEU A 77 4.93 -6.09 4.58
C LEU A 77 4.92 -5.63 6.03
N CYS A 78 4.62 -4.35 6.22
CA CYS A 78 4.29 -3.80 7.51
C CYS A 78 2.84 -3.32 7.44
N THR A 79 1.96 -3.93 8.22
CA THR A 79 0.53 -3.64 8.24
C THR A 79 0.05 -3.40 9.65
N CYS A 80 -1.18 -2.91 9.80
CA CYS A 80 -1.81 -2.79 11.10
C CYS A 80 -3.25 -3.28 11.02
N LYS A 81 -3.85 -3.50 12.18
CA LYS A 81 -5.26 -3.90 12.31
C LYS A 81 -6.09 -2.68 12.67
N GLN A 82 -7.36 -2.70 12.29
CA GLN A 82 -8.25 -1.56 12.51
C GLN A 82 -8.47 -1.23 13.98
N ASP A 83 -8.36 -2.22 14.86
CA ASP A 83 -8.60 -2.05 16.29
C ASP A 83 -7.34 -1.75 17.10
N GLU A 84 -6.17 -1.67 16.46
CA GLU A 84 -4.95 -1.27 17.14
C GLU A 84 -5.03 0.21 17.53
N ASP A 85 -4.35 0.56 18.63
CA ASP A 85 -4.18 1.95 19.02
C ASP A 85 -3.29 2.66 18.00
N ILE A 86 -3.59 3.92 17.70
CA ILE A 86 -2.80 4.69 16.74
C ILE A 86 -1.34 4.84 17.17
N THR A 87 -1.05 4.78 18.46
CA THR A 87 0.32 4.84 18.95
C THR A 87 1.15 3.66 18.46
N ASN A 88 0.55 2.47 18.34
CA ASN A 88 1.22 1.31 17.75
C ASN A 88 1.54 1.54 16.27
N ALA A 89 0.60 2.11 15.53
CA ALA A 89 0.80 2.42 14.12
C ALA A 89 1.90 3.48 13.94
N GLU A 90 1.91 4.51 14.78
CA GLU A 90 2.96 5.54 14.77
C GLU A 90 4.34 4.91 15.01
N SER A 91 4.43 3.98 15.96
CA SER A 91 5.69 3.28 16.26
C SER A 91 6.14 2.42 15.08
N LYS A 92 5.22 1.73 14.42
CA LYS A 92 5.52 0.94 13.22
C LYS A 92 6.07 1.81 12.10
N MET A 93 5.45 2.97 11.87
CA MET A 93 5.90 3.92 10.85
C MET A 93 7.31 4.43 11.16
N ALA A 94 7.56 4.82 12.41
CA ALA A 94 8.85 5.34 12.84
C ALA A 94 9.94 4.27 12.75
N ASN A 95 9.67 3.05 13.27
CA ASN A 95 10.66 1.97 13.32
C ASN A 95 11.02 1.44 11.93
N ASN A 96 10.10 1.51 10.98
CA ASN A 96 10.30 1.02 9.61
C ASN A 96 10.57 2.14 8.62
N GLN A 97 10.62 3.39 9.07
CA GLN A 97 10.86 4.58 8.25
C GLN A 97 9.89 4.67 7.08
N ILE A 98 8.61 4.41 7.35
CA ILE A 98 7.52 4.46 6.37
C ILE A 98 6.46 5.44 6.85
N ILE A 99 5.69 5.97 5.91
CA ILE A 99 4.65 6.97 6.19
C ILE A 99 3.25 6.49 5.83
N ARG A 100 3.13 5.24 5.41
CA ARG A 100 1.86 4.63 5.01
C ARG A 100 1.80 3.19 5.50
N LEU A 101 0.63 2.78 6.03
CA LEU A 101 0.40 1.40 6.46
C LEU A 101 -0.92 0.91 5.90
N PRO A 102 -0.93 -0.23 5.19
CA PRO A 102 -2.19 -0.90 4.91
C PRO A 102 -2.84 -1.36 6.20
N VAL A 103 -4.15 -1.19 6.30
CA VAL A 103 -4.95 -1.66 7.43
C VAL A 103 -5.70 -2.90 6.99
N CYS A 104 -5.57 -3.98 7.75
CA CYS A 104 -6.14 -5.27 7.41
C CYS A 104 -7.12 -5.73 8.48
N ASP A 105 -8.07 -6.57 8.06
CA ASP A 105 -8.98 -7.26 8.99
C ASP A 105 -8.33 -8.56 9.50
N GLU A 106 -9.09 -9.35 10.27
CA GLU A 106 -8.60 -10.60 10.86
C GLU A 106 -8.24 -11.66 9.82
N LYS A 107 -8.78 -11.54 8.61
CA LYS A 107 -8.52 -12.46 7.49
C LYS A 107 -7.43 -11.94 6.56
N ASN A 108 -6.76 -10.86 6.95
CA ASN A 108 -5.69 -10.23 6.17
C ASN A 108 -6.18 -9.57 4.88
N HIS A 109 -7.47 -9.21 4.83
CA HIS A 109 -8.02 -8.40 3.75
C HIS A 109 -7.74 -6.93 4.02
N VAL A 110 -7.33 -6.19 2.98
CA VAL A 110 -7.08 -4.75 3.12
C VAL A 110 -8.42 -4.03 3.21
N ILE A 111 -8.61 -3.28 4.30
CA ILE A 111 -9.84 -2.51 4.55
C ILE A 111 -9.60 -1.01 4.64
N GLY A 112 -8.35 -0.58 4.64
CA GLY A 112 -8.02 0.84 4.70
C GLY A 112 -6.53 1.09 4.51
N ILE A 113 -6.19 2.35 4.43
CA ILE A 113 -4.80 2.84 4.43
C ILE A 113 -4.70 3.93 5.48
N LEU A 114 -3.66 3.86 6.28
CA LEU A 114 -3.34 4.87 7.28
C LEU A 114 -2.07 5.59 6.84
N THR A 115 -2.11 6.92 6.78
CA THR A 115 -0.93 7.72 6.44
C THR A 115 -0.50 8.56 7.64
N LEU A 116 0.77 8.98 7.64
CA LEU A 116 1.27 9.90 8.65
C LEU A 116 0.46 11.21 8.63
N GLY A 117 0.05 11.66 7.44
CA GLY A 117 -0.81 12.84 7.28
C GLY A 117 -2.17 12.68 7.96
N ASP A 118 -2.76 11.47 7.91
CA ASP A 118 -4.03 11.19 8.58
C ASP A 118 -3.90 11.35 10.10
N LEU A 119 -2.78 10.91 10.66
CA LEU A 119 -2.51 11.02 12.10
C LEU A 119 -2.35 12.47 12.53
N ALA A 120 -1.75 13.30 11.68
CA ALA A 120 -1.51 14.72 11.98
C ALA A 120 -2.80 15.54 12.03
N GLN A 121 -3.89 15.06 11.43
CA GLN A 121 -5.18 15.75 11.38
C GLN A 121 -6.09 15.39 12.55
N ASN A 122 -5.70 14.45 13.37
CA ASN A 122 -6.50 13.98 14.52
C ASN A 122 -5.79 14.25 15.87
#